data_f2061761d23ab824d84b287ac00b8171
#
_entry.id   f2061761d23ab824d84b287ac00b8171
#
_cell.length_a   1.000
_cell.length_b   1.000
_cell.length_c   1.000
_cell.angle_alpha   90.00
_cell.angle_beta   90.00
_cell.angle_gamma   90.00
#
_symmetry.space_group_name_H-M   'P 1'
#
loop_
_entity.id
_entity.type
_entity.pdbx_description
1 polymer ?
#
loop_
_entity_poly.entity_id
_entity_poly.type
_entity_poly.pdbx_seq_one_letter_code
_entity_poly.pdbx_strand_id
1 'polypeptide(L)'
;MNKSIFPLFLLGCIITSVNTFAQTIQEGEPAAVDILSSTRVFGLEQSIEYAKLNSPLSRAARYALLSAKWRFRSFRADLLPSISLTGDAPNYNKSIFSNILDDGTVTFSSRTQSEASLGVSIDQDIMPTGGRLSLSSGLTRLGIFQSENTYLWQSTPLVASYRQPLNQFNSLKWRAITEPLRYRIAQKQYVEDLENLAFTVTQSFFDLLLAKINVEVAEFNVTVNDSIYNISQGRFQVGSIAENELLQSELEFRNARNSLTTARINYLRIEEEFKVLLGLDDDEIL
;
A
#
# COMPACT_ATOMS: atom_id res chain seq x y z
N MET A 1 58.57 -7.09 29.59
CA MET A 1 57.71 -6.25 30.44
C MET A 1 57.49 -4.94 29.74
N ASN A 2 56.44 -4.82 29.01
CA ASN A 2 55.83 -3.50 28.78
C ASN A 2 54.38 -3.73 28.33
N LYS A 3 53.45 -3.45 29.19
CA LYS A 3 52.02 -3.51 28.98
C LYS A 3 51.62 -2.25 28.29
N SER A 4 51.24 -2.28 27.03
CA SER A 4 50.50 -1.20 26.39
C SER A 4 49.01 -1.45 26.53
N ILE A 5 48.40 -0.69 27.42
CA ILE A 5 46.99 -0.57 27.65
C ILE A 5 46.39 0.22 26.48
N PHE A 6 45.64 -0.45 25.58
CA PHE A 6 44.80 0.24 24.59
C PHE A 6 43.46 0.63 25.25
N PRO A 7 42.99 1.86 25.11
CA PRO A 7 41.74 2.25 25.75
C PRO A 7 40.55 1.74 24.92
N LEU A 8 39.78 0.87 25.56
CA LEU A 8 38.46 0.35 25.15
C LEU A 8 37.38 1.39 25.46
N PHE A 9 37.48 2.60 24.89
CA PHE A 9 36.59 3.71 25.31
C PHE A 9 35.87 4.43 24.16
N LEU A 10 35.62 3.79 23.03
CA LEU A 10 34.92 4.47 21.93
C LEU A 10 33.72 3.69 21.33
N LEU A 11 33.33 2.58 21.95
CA LEU A 11 32.18 1.78 21.47
C LEU A 11 30.91 1.99 22.31
N GLY A 12 30.95 2.75 23.39
CA GLY A 12 29.84 2.93 24.32
C GLY A 12 28.87 4.07 23.98
N CYS A 13 29.24 5.01 23.10
CA CYS A 13 28.46 6.24 22.89
C CYS A 13 27.54 6.23 21.65
N ILE A 14 27.59 5.21 20.80
CA ILE A 14 26.77 5.16 19.56
C ILE A 14 25.46 4.37 19.77
N ILE A 15 25.36 3.55 20.82
CA ILE A 15 24.18 2.69 21.04
C ILE A 15 23.03 3.41 21.76
N THR A 16 23.27 4.53 22.45
CA THR A 16 22.23 5.25 23.19
C THR A 16 21.43 6.25 22.39
N SER A 17 21.81 6.60 21.16
CA SER A 17 21.09 7.56 20.33
C SER A 17 20.08 6.95 19.33
N VAL A 18 20.03 5.64 19.19
CA VAL A 18 19.10 4.97 18.25
C VAL A 18 17.72 4.74 18.85
N ASN A 19 17.59 4.74 20.19
CA ASN A 19 16.31 4.47 20.85
C ASN A 19 15.37 5.68 21.00
N THR A 20 15.77 6.89 20.59
CA THR A 20 14.92 8.10 20.76
C THR A 20 14.15 8.47 19.48
N PHE A 21 14.36 7.79 18.36
CA PHE A 21 13.64 8.09 17.11
C PHE A 21 12.43 7.20 16.81
N ALA A 22 12.14 6.23 17.67
CA ALA A 22 11.03 5.28 17.49
C ALA A 22 9.73 5.68 18.21
N GLN A 23 9.68 6.82 18.92
CA GLN A 23 8.53 7.18 19.75
C GLN A 23 7.89 8.52 19.41
N THR A 24 7.64 8.83 18.16
CA THR A 24 6.71 9.93 17.85
C THR A 24 6.10 9.75 16.46
N ILE A 25 5.35 8.68 16.23
CA ILE A 25 4.29 8.65 15.22
C ILE A 25 3.10 7.92 15.86
N GLN A 26 2.51 8.57 16.83
CA GLN A 26 1.13 8.37 17.19
C GLN A 26 0.39 9.54 16.54
N GLU A 27 0.26 9.52 15.19
CA GLU A 27 -0.75 10.32 14.52
C GLU A 27 -2.08 9.74 14.97
N GLY A 28 -2.84 10.54 15.70
CA GLY A 28 -4.15 10.18 16.22
C GLY A 28 -5.01 9.62 15.11
N GLU A 29 -5.41 8.39 15.29
CA GLU A 29 -6.56 7.81 14.65
C GLU A 29 -7.72 8.79 14.88
N PRO A 30 -8.41 9.27 13.87
CA PRO A 30 -9.60 10.09 14.10
C PRO A 30 -10.53 9.24 14.97
N ALA A 31 -10.89 9.77 16.12
CA ALA A 31 -11.78 9.11 17.07
C ALA A 31 -12.95 8.48 16.31
N ALA A 32 -13.08 7.17 16.40
CA ALA A 32 -14.25 6.46 15.95
C ALA A 32 -15.44 7.13 16.67
N VAL A 33 -16.22 7.88 15.92
CA VAL A 33 -17.51 8.42 16.41
C VAL A 33 -18.38 7.19 16.64
N ASP A 34 -18.63 6.92 17.91
CA ASP A 34 -19.51 5.86 18.39
C ASP A 34 -20.92 6.13 17.85
N ILE A 35 -21.27 5.43 16.77
CA ILE A 35 -22.53 5.62 16.07
C ILE A 35 -23.42 4.43 16.39
N LEU A 36 -24.12 4.57 17.53
CA LEU A 36 -25.25 3.73 17.91
C LEU A 36 -26.21 3.52 16.74
N SER A 37 -26.57 2.28 16.51
CA SER A 37 -27.57 1.77 15.58
C SER A 37 -28.89 2.57 15.63
N SER A 38 -28.99 3.58 14.77
CA SER A 38 -30.23 4.26 14.45
C SER A 38 -30.40 4.23 12.94
N THR A 39 -31.59 3.88 12.47
CA THR A 39 -32.00 4.02 11.08
C THR A 39 -31.64 5.43 10.63
N ARG A 40 -30.55 5.58 9.89
CA ARG A 40 -30.07 6.87 9.43
C ARG A 40 -30.69 7.16 8.09
N VAL A 41 -31.55 8.15 8.04
CA VAL A 41 -31.97 8.72 6.77
C VAL A 41 -30.80 9.56 6.24
N PHE A 42 -30.06 9.03 5.29
CA PHE A 42 -28.97 9.74 4.63
C PHE A 42 -29.53 10.71 3.59
N GLY A 43 -29.35 12.01 3.82
CA GLY A 43 -29.49 13.00 2.75
C GLY A 43 -28.30 12.92 1.78
N LEU A 44 -28.45 13.47 0.57
CA LEU A 44 -27.40 13.47 -0.46
C LEU A 44 -26.05 14.02 0.09
N GLU A 45 -26.07 15.16 0.75
CA GLU A 45 -24.87 15.82 1.29
C GLU A 45 -24.18 14.97 2.35
N GLN A 46 -24.98 14.38 3.25
CA GLN A 46 -24.47 13.48 4.28
C GLN A 46 -23.86 12.20 3.69
N SER A 47 -24.46 11.65 2.62
CA SER A 47 -23.92 10.50 1.89
C SER A 47 -22.56 10.81 1.27
N ILE A 48 -22.38 11.99 0.69
CA ILE A 48 -21.12 12.44 0.09
C ILE A 48 -20.06 12.62 1.18
N GLU A 49 -20.39 13.28 2.29
CA GLU A 49 -19.43 13.46 3.40
C GLU A 49 -19.03 12.13 4.02
N TYR A 50 -19.99 11.25 4.25
CA TYR A 50 -19.73 9.91 4.79
C TYR A 50 -18.84 9.10 3.86
N ALA A 51 -19.11 9.11 2.55
CA ALA A 51 -18.28 8.42 1.55
C ALA A 51 -16.85 8.97 1.50
N LYS A 52 -16.67 10.30 1.57
CA LYS A 52 -15.34 10.92 1.61
C LYS A 52 -14.51 10.44 2.81
N LEU A 53 -15.14 10.07 3.92
CA LEU A 53 -14.46 9.57 5.13
C LEU A 53 -14.28 8.05 5.11
N ASN A 54 -15.29 7.29 4.71
CA ASN A 54 -15.38 5.85 4.97
C ASN A 54 -15.29 4.97 3.71
N SER A 55 -15.58 5.50 2.52
CA SER A 55 -15.57 4.74 1.26
C SER A 55 -14.22 4.03 1.03
N PRO A 56 -14.24 2.78 0.54
CA PRO A 56 -13.04 2.10 0.07
C PRO A 56 -12.24 2.91 -0.97
N LEU A 57 -12.93 3.64 -1.85
CA LEU A 57 -12.30 4.50 -2.86
C LEU A 57 -11.58 5.70 -2.23
N SER A 58 -12.19 6.35 -1.22
CA SER A 58 -11.55 7.43 -0.47
C SER A 58 -10.29 6.94 0.25
N ARG A 59 -10.37 5.77 0.91
CA ARG A 59 -9.21 5.13 1.56
C ARG A 59 -8.11 4.83 0.55
N ALA A 60 -8.44 4.29 -0.63
CA ALA A 60 -7.47 4.03 -1.69
C ALA A 60 -6.77 5.30 -2.17
N ALA A 61 -7.51 6.39 -2.42
CA ALA A 61 -6.98 7.69 -2.78
C ALA A 61 -6.04 8.25 -1.70
N ARG A 62 -6.43 8.16 -0.42
CA ARG A 62 -5.61 8.58 0.73
C ARG A 62 -4.30 7.80 0.81
N TYR A 63 -4.33 6.46 0.63
CA TYR A 63 -3.13 5.64 0.66
C TYR A 63 -2.22 5.89 -0.55
N ALA A 64 -2.79 6.19 -1.72
CA ALA A 64 -2.02 6.59 -2.90
C ALA A 64 -1.24 7.89 -2.64
N LEU A 65 -1.88 8.91 -2.05
CA LEU A 65 -1.23 10.15 -1.64
C LEU A 65 -0.14 9.89 -0.58
N LEU A 66 -0.44 9.05 0.43
CA LEU A 66 0.52 8.70 1.47
C LEU A 66 1.75 7.99 0.88
N SER A 67 1.55 7.07 -0.05
CA SER A 67 2.62 6.40 -0.80
C SER A 67 3.50 7.40 -1.55
N ALA A 68 2.91 8.37 -2.24
CA ALA A 68 3.63 9.43 -2.93
C ALA A 68 4.43 10.32 -1.96
N LYS A 69 3.85 10.65 -0.79
CA LYS A 69 4.53 11.39 0.28
C LYS A 69 5.78 10.65 0.77
N TRP A 70 5.66 9.35 1.04
CA TRP A 70 6.78 8.54 1.51
C TRP A 70 7.85 8.33 0.44
N ARG A 71 7.45 8.18 -0.84
CA ARG A 71 8.40 8.14 -1.98
C ARG A 71 9.22 9.42 -2.08
N PHE A 72 8.56 10.57 -1.93
CA PHE A 72 9.26 11.85 -1.91
C PHE A 72 10.19 12.01 -0.71
N ARG A 73 9.77 11.53 0.49
CA ARG A 73 10.64 11.52 1.69
C ARG A 73 11.84 10.59 1.52
N SER A 74 11.63 9.39 0.96
CA SER A 74 12.72 8.45 0.65
C SER A 74 13.73 9.09 -0.31
N PHE A 75 13.24 9.71 -1.38
CA PHE A 75 14.13 10.43 -2.29
C PHE A 75 14.96 11.51 -1.57
N ARG A 76 14.35 12.28 -0.66
CA ARG A 76 15.09 13.26 0.14
C ARG A 76 16.12 12.63 1.07
N ALA A 77 15.83 11.47 1.62
CA ALA A 77 16.77 10.73 2.45
C ALA A 77 17.94 10.19 1.62
N ASP A 78 17.70 9.75 0.38
CA ASP A 78 18.73 9.29 -0.55
C ASP A 78 19.77 10.39 -0.92
N LEU A 79 19.44 11.66 -0.67
CA LEU A 79 20.37 12.78 -0.87
C LEU A 79 21.33 12.98 0.30
N LEU A 80 21.09 12.35 1.44
CA LEU A 80 21.95 12.42 2.63
C LEU A 80 23.06 11.38 2.54
N PRO A 81 24.19 11.58 3.28
CA PRO A 81 25.22 10.54 3.39
C PRO A 81 24.64 9.25 3.95
N SER A 82 24.93 8.15 3.31
CA SER A 82 24.62 6.81 3.82
C SER A 82 25.80 6.24 4.59
N ILE A 83 25.57 5.72 5.79
CA ILE A 83 26.57 5.06 6.60
C ILE A 83 26.21 3.57 6.64
N SER A 84 27.15 2.72 6.22
CA SER A 84 26.98 1.28 6.25
C SER A 84 28.09 0.59 7.03
N LEU A 85 27.69 -0.43 7.79
CA LEU A 85 28.59 -1.36 8.44
C LEU A 85 28.40 -2.72 7.76
N THR A 86 29.51 -3.24 7.23
CA THR A 86 29.55 -4.55 6.58
C THR A 86 30.45 -5.49 7.38
N GLY A 87 30.06 -6.74 7.50
CA GLY A 87 30.87 -7.72 8.21
C GLY A 87 30.64 -9.11 7.64
N ASP A 88 31.74 -9.82 7.41
CA ASP A 88 31.73 -11.20 7.01
C ASP A 88 32.11 -12.08 8.19
N ALA A 89 31.26 -13.06 8.48
CA ALA A 89 31.56 -14.09 9.47
C ALA A 89 32.77 -14.93 9.00
N PRO A 90 33.51 -15.58 9.93
CA PRO A 90 34.66 -16.39 9.53
C PRO A 90 34.30 -17.40 8.45
N ASN A 91 34.91 -17.25 7.29
CA ASN A 91 34.79 -18.17 6.16
C ASN A 91 35.96 -19.13 6.17
N TYR A 92 35.66 -20.42 6.38
CA TYR A 92 36.67 -21.47 6.36
C TYR A 92 36.86 -22.00 4.94
N ASN A 93 38.09 -21.92 4.45
CA ASN A 93 38.47 -22.43 3.13
C ASN A 93 39.72 -23.33 3.24
N LYS A 94 39.64 -24.51 2.61
CA LYS A 94 40.78 -25.40 2.43
C LYS A 94 41.14 -25.44 0.95
N SER A 95 42.28 -24.90 0.60
CA SER A 95 42.77 -24.80 -0.78
C SER A 95 44.07 -25.53 -0.94
N ILE A 96 44.31 -26.07 -2.13
CA ILE A 96 45.57 -26.69 -2.52
C ILE A 96 46.31 -25.70 -3.41
N PHE A 97 47.52 -25.34 -3.00
CA PHE A 97 48.39 -24.46 -3.74
C PHE A 97 49.53 -25.26 -4.36
N SER A 98 49.84 -25.00 -5.60
CA SER A 98 51.03 -25.50 -6.26
C SER A 98 52.20 -24.55 -6.02
N ASN A 99 53.28 -25.04 -5.48
CA ASN A 99 54.54 -24.30 -5.33
C ASN A 99 55.53 -24.87 -6.34
N ILE A 100 56.14 -24.01 -7.13
CA ILE A 100 57.23 -24.38 -8.03
C ILE A 100 58.52 -24.09 -7.27
N LEU A 101 59.32 -25.12 -7.05
CA LEU A 101 60.65 -24.99 -6.45
C LEU A 101 61.65 -24.45 -7.48
N ASP A 102 62.82 -24.00 -7.02
CA ASP A 102 63.88 -23.44 -7.88
C ASP A 102 64.44 -24.46 -8.87
N ASP A 103 64.24 -25.73 -8.61
CA ASP A 103 64.61 -26.85 -9.51
C ASP A 103 63.57 -27.18 -10.58
N GLY A 104 62.46 -26.41 -10.61
CA GLY A 104 61.34 -26.60 -11.54
C GLY A 104 60.32 -27.68 -11.11
N THR A 105 60.52 -28.34 -9.96
CA THR A 105 59.55 -29.33 -9.45
C THR A 105 58.29 -28.63 -8.88
N VAL A 106 57.13 -29.19 -9.17
CA VAL A 106 55.82 -28.69 -8.65
C VAL A 106 55.44 -29.51 -7.42
N THR A 107 55.38 -28.84 -6.27
CA THR A 107 54.86 -29.44 -5.03
C THR A 107 53.48 -28.88 -4.68
N PHE A 108 52.60 -29.71 -4.17
CA PHE A 108 51.26 -29.33 -3.75
C PHE A 108 51.19 -29.26 -2.22
N SER A 109 50.80 -28.12 -1.70
CA SER A 109 50.55 -27.93 -0.26
C SER A 109 49.08 -27.58 0.00
N SER A 110 48.46 -28.19 1.00
CA SER A 110 47.13 -27.81 1.42
C SER A 110 47.20 -26.72 2.50
N ARG A 111 46.41 -25.68 2.33
CA ARG A 111 46.31 -24.59 3.29
C ARG A 111 44.87 -24.46 3.74
N THR A 112 44.64 -24.53 5.05
CA THR A 112 43.35 -24.22 5.65
C THR A 112 43.43 -22.82 6.19
N GLN A 113 42.48 -21.95 5.81
CA GLN A 113 42.44 -20.56 6.26
C GLN A 113 41.03 -20.16 6.65
N SER A 114 40.93 -19.18 7.53
CA SER A 114 39.71 -18.55 7.93
C SER A 114 39.84 -17.04 7.77
N GLU A 115 38.91 -16.44 7.07
CA GLU A 115 38.87 -14.99 6.88
C GLU A 115 37.61 -14.43 7.50
N ALA A 116 37.75 -13.33 8.23
CA ALA A 116 36.67 -12.55 8.76
C ALA A 116 36.94 -11.06 8.49
N SER A 117 35.96 -10.31 8.05
CA SER A 117 36.11 -8.91 7.76
C SER A 117 35.07 -8.05 8.47
N LEU A 118 35.43 -6.81 8.78
CA LEU A 118 34.54 -5.77 9.29
C LEU A 118 34.91 -4.46 8.60
N GLY A 119 33.92 -3.81 8.00
CA GLY A 119 34.11 -2.56 7.28
C GLY A 119 33.02 -1.53 7.60
N VAL A 120 33.43 -0.27 7.66
CA VAL A 120 32.50 0.87 7.74
C VAL A 120 32.69 1.72 6.50
N SER A 121 31.61 2.14 5.84
CA SER A 121 31.67 3.08 4.76
C SER A 121 30.66 4.20 4.93
N ILE A 122 31.03 5.39 4.44
CA ILE A 122 30.18 6.57 4.30
C ILE A 122 30.19 6.95 2.83
N ASP A 123 29.02 6.91 2.23
CA ASP A 123 28.82 7.21 0.81
C ASP A 123 27.92 8.43 0.64
N GLN A 124 28.38 9.41 -0.17
CA GLN A 124 27.63 10.63 -0.47
C GLN A 124 27.56 10.84 -1.97
N ASP A 125 26.35 10.87 -2.49
CA ASP A 125 26.11 11.27 -3.87
C ASP A 125 26.05 12.79 -4.02
N ILE A 126 26.76 13.31 -5.02
CA ILE A 126 26.84 14.74 -5.29
C ILE A 126 25.86 15.10 -6.41
N MET A 127 24.71 15.67 -6.04
CA MET A 127 23.60 15.96 -6.96
C MET A 127 23.99 16.80 -8.19
N PRO A 128 24.73 17.92 -8.09
CA PRO A 128 25.02 18.78 -9.25
C PRO A 128 25.83 18.09 -10.34
N THR A 129 26.80 17.26 -9.94
CA THR A 129 27.75 16.63 -10.85
C THR A 129 27.41 15.17 -11.18
N GLY A 130 26.59 14.52 -10.34
CA GLY A 130 26.31 13.07 -10.42
C GLY A 130 27.50 12.22 -9.97
N GLY A 131 28.50 12.82 -9.30
CA GLY A 131 29.62 12.12 -8.71
C GLY A 131 29.28 11.48 -7.38
N ARG A 132 30.15 10.57 -6.90
CA ARG A 132 30.05 9.92 -5.59
C ARG A 132 31.34 10.06 -4.82
N LEU A 133 31.24 10.51 -3.59
CA LEU A 133 32.32 10.50 -2.61
C LEU A 133 32.10 9.34 -1.64
N SER A 134 33.12 8.51 -1.44
CA SER A 134 33.08 7.37 -0.51
C SER A 134 34.26 7.45 0.45
N LEU A 135 34.00 7.31 1.73
CA LEU A 135 34.99 7.15 2.78
C LEU A 135 34.80 5.75 3.38
N SER A 136 35.87 4.95 3.44
CA SER A 136 35.78 3.61 4.00
C SER A 136 36.97 3.29 4.93
N SER A 137 36.67 2.46 5.92
CA SER A 137 37.66 1.89 6.85
C SER A 137 37.36 0.41 7.02
N GLY A 138 38.38 -0.42 7.09
CA GLY A 138 38.20 -1.87 7.18
C GLY A 138 39.24 -2.56 8.05
N LEU A 139 38.83 -3.69 8.65
CA LEU A 139 39.65 -4.59 9.41
C LEU A 139 39.39 -6.02 8.94
N THR A 140 40.44 -6.72 8.55
CA THR A 140 40.36 -8.12 8.12
C THR A 140 41.24 -8.98 9.05
N ARG A 141 40.70 -10.07 9.51
CA ARG A 141 41.40 -11.11 10.25
C ARG A 141 41.57 -12.33 9.37
N LEU A 142 42.81 -12.74 9.16
CA LEU A 142 43.17 -13.98 8.48
C LEU A 142 43.72 -14.97 9.47
N GLY A 143 43.08 -16.10 9.67
CA GLY A 143 43.57 -17.25 10.43
C GLY A 143 44.13 -18.32 9.46
N ILE A 144 45.35 -18.73 9.67
CA ILE A 144 46.00 -19.82 8.90
C ILE A 144 46.19 -21.01 9.83
N PHE A 145 45.60 -22.14 9.47
CA PHE A 145 45.60 -23.36 10.26
C PHE A 145 46.55 -24.39 9.59
N GLN A 146 47.73 -24.49 10.17
CA GLN A 146 48.77 -25.45 9.80
C GLN A 146 49.29 -26.16 11.10
N SER A 147 50.54 -26.58 11.12
CA SER A 147 51.16 -27.14 12.33
C SER A 147 51.13 -26.15 13.50
N GLU A 148 51.23 -24.86 13.22
CA GLU A 148 50.99 -23.75 14.17
C GLU A 148 49.93 -22.82 13.62
N ASN A 149 48.95 -22.48 14.46
CA ASN A 149 47.86 -21.58 14.11
C ASN A 149 48.39 -20.15 14.15
N THR A 150 48.33 -19.46 13.01
CA THR A 150 48.76 -18.05 12.89
C THR A 150 47.57 -17.17 12.59
N TYR A 151 47.46 -16.04 13.31
CA TYR A 151 46.43 -15.03 13.07
C TYR A 151 47.09 -13.72 12.65
N LEU A 152 46.66 -13.24 11.49
CA LEU A 152 47.13 -11.98 10.91
C LEU A 152 45.98 -11.00 10.89
N TRP A 153 46.26 -9.73 11.21
CA TRP A 153 45.30 -8.64 11.17
C TRP A 153 45.79 -7.63 10.14
N GLN A 154 44.91 -7.31 9.23
CA GLN A 154 45.12 -6.25 8.24
C GLN A 154 44.09 -5.14 8.49
N SER A 155 44.59 -3.95 8.71
CA SER A 155 43.79 -2.75 8.90
C SER A 155 43.97 -1.79 7.72
N THR A 156 42.85 -1.31 7.19
CA THR A 156 42.81 -0.20 6.23
C THR A 156 42.20 1.00 6.96
N PRO A 157 43.00 1.89 7.54
CA PRO A 157 42.47 2.91 8.47
C PRO A 157 41.48 3.86 7.84
N LEU A 158 41.77 4.36 6.64
CA LEU A 158 40.89 5.25 5.90
C LEU A 158 41.23 5.26 4.42
N VAL A 159 40.23 5.06 3.58
CA VAL A 159 40.31 5.25 2.13
C VAL A 159 39.24 6.27 1.73
N ALA A 160 39.66 7.34 1.08
CA ALA A 160 38.77 8.27 0.43
C ALA A 160 38.79 8.04 -1.09
N SER A 161 37.64 7.85 -1.68
CA SER A 161 37.49 7.68 -3.13
C SER A 161 36.44 8.63 -3.68
N TYR A 162 36.75 9.20 -4.84
CA TYR A 162 35.82 10.05 -5.58
C TYR A 162 35.65 9.50 -6.99
N ARG A 163 34.41 9.26 -7.39
CA ARG A 163 34.05 8.80 -8.72
C ARG A 163 33.18 9.85 -9.40
N GLN A 164 33.65 10.38 -10.54
CA GLN A 164 32.92 11.33 -11.35
C GLN A 164 32.68 10.76 -12.75
N PRO A 165 31.43 10.47 -13.13
CA PRO A 165 31.10 10.18 -14.52
C PRO A 165 31.20 11.46 -15.36
N LEU A 166 31.98 11.41 -16.45
CA LEU A 166 32.23 12.58 -17.31
C LEU A 166 31.21 12.67 -18.46
N ASN A 167 30.76 11.54 -18.98
CA ASN A 167 29.85 11.48 -20.12
C ASN A 167 28.67 10.54 -19.82
N GLN A 168 27.93 10.82 -18.73
CA GLN A 168 26.77 10.05 -18.33
C GLN A 168 25.62 10.98 -17.96
N PHE A 169 24.41 10.55 -18.26
CA PHE A 169 23.18 11.24 -17.82
C PHE A 169 23.13 11.33 -16.28
N ASN A 170 22.99 12.54 -15.75
CA ASN A 170 22.87 12.78 -14.31
C ASN A 170 21.42 12.54 -13.85
N SER A 171 21.10 11.28 -13.54
CA SER A 171 19.78 10.87 -13.08
C SER A 171 19.39 11.52 -11.76
N LEU A 172 20.34 11.77 -10.86
CA LEU A 172 20.07 12.36 -9.54
C LEU A 172 19.57 13.80 -9.66
N LYS A 173 20.21 14.60 -10.52
CA LYS A 173 19.78 15.98 -10.81
C LYS A 173 18.35 16.01 -11.36
N TRP A 174 18.02 15.13 -12.30
CA TRP A 174 16.68 15.08 -12.88
C TRP A 174 15.65 14.56 -11.90
N ARG A 175 15.96 13.58 -11.07
CA ARG A 175 15.09 13.12 -9.97
C ARG A 175 14.80 14.27 -9.00
N ALA A 176 15.78 15.11 -8.67
CA ALA A 176 15.58 16.27 -7.80
C ALA A 176 14.55 17.27 -8.35
N ILE A 177 14.41 17.36 -9.67
CA ILE A 177 13.41 18.22 -10.33
C ILE A 177 12.06 17.49 -10.41
N THR A 178 12.05 16.21 -10.76
CA THR A 178 10.82 15.48 -11.05
C THR A 178 10.08 14.96 -9.81
N GLU A 179 10.78 14.56 -8.74
CA GLU A 179 10.12 14.00 -7.55
C GLU A 179 9.20 15.01 -6.82
N PRO A 180 9.58 16.29 -6.64
CA PRO A 180 8.64 17.29 -6.10
C PRO A 180 7.38 17.48 -6.97
N LEU A 181 7.55 17.41 -8.31
CA LEU A 181 6.44 17.55 -9.25
C LEU A 181 5.50 16.34 -9.15
N ARG A 182 6.05 15.13 -9.06
CA ARG A 182 5.27 13.90 -8.86
C ARG A 182 4.45 13.95 -7.57
N TYR A 183 5.03 14.46 -6.50
CA TYR A 183 4.30 14.62 -5.25
C TYR A 183 3.14 15.64 -5.38
N ARG A 184 3.36 16.77 -6.07
CA ARG A 184 2.32 17.76 -6.37
C ARG A 184 1.20 17.18 -7.25
N ILE A 185 1.56 16.35 -8.24
CA ILE A 185 0.58 15.64 -9.06
C ILE A 185 -0.28 14.73 -8.18
N ALA A 186 0.33 13.94 -7.30
CA ALA A 186 -0.39 13.06 -6.40
C ALA A 186 -1.33 13.83 -5.45
N GLN A 187 -0.95 15.04 -5.00
CA GLN A 187 -1.84 15.89 -4.20
C GLN A 187 -3.07 16.35 -5.00
N LYS A 188 -2.89 16.71 -6.27
CA LYS A 188 -4.01 17.11 -7.13
C LYS A 188 -4.90 15.92 -7.50
N GLN A 189 -4.27 14.76 -7.77
CA GLN A 189 -4.98 13.51 -8.06
C GLN A 189 -5.87 13.10 -6.87
N TYR A 190 -5.39 13.23 -5.64
CA TYR A 190 -6.19 12.96 -4.45
C TYR A 190 -7.46 13.83 -4.39
N VAL A 191 -7.36 15.13 -4.71
CA VAL A 191 -8.52 16.01 -4.76
C VAL A 191 -9.47 15.58 -5.88
N GLU A 192 -8.95 15.30 -7.07
CA GLU A 192 -9.73 14.81 -8.20
C GLU A 192 -10.46 13.50 -7.88
N ASP A 193 -9.78 12.54 -7.23
CA ASP A 193 -10.37 11.27 -6.83
C ASP A 193 -11.54 11.47 -5.82
N LEU A 194 -11.41 12.42 -4.89
CA LEU A 194 -12.49 12.74 -3.94
C LEU A 194 -13.69 13.42 -4.63
N GLU A 195 -13.46 14.29 -5.62
CA GLU A 195 -14.54 14.91 -6.38
C GLU A 195 -15.23 13.89 -7.31
N ASN A 196 -14.47 12.99 -7.94
CA ASN A 196 -15.02 11.88 -8.70
C ASN A 196 -15.85 10.93 -7.82
N LEU A 197 -15.39 10.67 -6.60
CA LEU A 197 -16.18 9.91 -5.61
C LEU A 197 -17.50 10.63 -5.30
N ALA A 198 -17.47 11.94 -5.04
CA ALA A 198 -18.67 12.71 -4.78
C ALA A 198 -19.68 12.65 -5.94
N PHE A 199 -19.18 12.73 -7.18
CA PHE A 199 -19.99 12.57 -8.38
C PHE A 199 -20.62 11.16 -8.45
N THR A 200 -19.83 10.11 -8.23
CA THR A 200 -20.31 8.71 -8.24
C THR A 200 -21.36 8.47 -7.17
N VAL A 201 -21.14 8.98 -5.94
CA VAL A 201 -22.12 8.89 -4.84
C VAL A 201 -23.42 9.61 -5.20
N THR A 202 -23.32 10.79 -5.81
CA THR A 202 -24.50 11.54 -6.25
C THR A 202 -25.31 10.74 -7.28
N GLN A 203 -24.64 10.16 -8.26
CA GLN A 203 -25.33 9.35 -9.27
C GLN A 203 -26.00 8.13 -8.65
N SER A 204 -25.26 7.36 -7.82
CA SER A 204 -25.81 6.18 -7.16
C SER A 204 -26.95 6.50 -6.20
N PHE A 205 -26.94 7.67 -5.53
CA PHE A 205 -28.03 8.14 -4.68
C PHE A 205 -29.33 8.34 -5.49
N PHE A 206 -29.25 9.00 -6.66
CA PHE A 206 -30.41 9.18 -7.50
C PHE A 206 -30.87 7.88 -8.16
N ASP A 207 -29.97 6.96 -8.49
CA ASP A 207 -30.33 5.63 -9.00
C ASP A 207 -31.10 4.83 -7.94
N LEU A 208 -30.69 4.91 -6.67
CA LEU A 208 -31.40 4.30 -5.55
C LEU A 208 -32.78 4.93 -5.34
N LEU A 209 -32.88 6.26 -5.39
CA LEU A 209 -34.16 6.96 -5.29
C LEU A 209 -35.12 6.57 -6.42
N LEU A 210 -34.63 6.49 -7.65
CA LEU A 210 -35.43 6.03 -8.80
C LEU A 210 -35.89 4.59 -8.66
N ALA A 211 -35.02 3.71 -8.17
CA ALA A 211 -35.36 2.31 -7.91
C ALA A 211 -36.46 2.19 -6.84
N LYS A 212 -36.41 2.98 -5.78
CA LYS A 212 -37.45 3.06 -4.75
C LYS A 212 -38.80 3.51 -5.32
N ILE A 213 -38.80 4.60 -6.10
CA ILE A 213 -40.01 5.09 -6.77
C ILE A 213 -40.60 4.01 -7.70
N ASN A 214 -39.75 3.26 -8.42
CA ASN A 214 -40.21 2.19 -9.30
C ASN A 214 -40.88 1.04 -8.52
N VAL A 215 -40.42 0.73 -7.31
CA VAL A 215 -41.10 -0.22 -6.42
C VAL A 215 -42.49 0.31 -6.01
N GLU A 216 -42.57 1.56 -5.59
CA GLU A 216 -43.86 2.19 -5.20
C GLU A 216 -44.86 2.19 -6.37
N VAL A 217 -44.43 2.53 -7.57
CA VAL A 217 -45.25 2.47 -8.79
C VAL A 217 -45.70 1.04 -9.10
N ALA A 218 -44.82 0.09 -8.98
CA ALA A 218 -45.18 -1.33 -9.21
C ALA A 218 -46.15 -1.87 -8.14
N GLU A 219 -46.03 -1.46 -6.88
CA GLU A 219 -46.99 -1.79 -5.81
C GLU A 219 -48.39 -1.22 -6.10
N PHE A 220 -48.43 0.06 -6.53
CA PHE A 220 -49.68 0.69 -6.95
C PHE A 220 -50.33 -0.08 -8.12
N ASN A 221 -49.53 -0.45 -9.15
CA ASN A 221 -50.02 -1.24 -10.28
C ASN A 221 -50.58 -2.60 -9.88
N VAL A 222 -49.93 -3.29 -8.93
CA VAL A 222 -50.46 -4.54 -8.37
C VAL A 222 -51.82 -4.30 -7.73
N THR A 223 -51.95 -3.26 -6.92
CA THR A 223 -53.23 -2.92 -6.23
C THR A 223 -54.34 -2.63 -7.21
N VAL A 224 -54.07 -1.89 -8.29
CA VAL A 224 -55.03 -1.59 -9.34
C VAL A 224 -55.48 -2.90 -10.08
N ASN A 225 -54.49 -3.69 -10.53
CA ASN A 225 -54.78 -4.92 -11.29
C ASN A 225 -55.48 -6.00 -10.40
N ASP A 226 -55.16 -6.08 -9.10
CA ASP A 226 -55.88 -6.92 -8.15
C ASP A 226 -57.36 -6.52 -8.05
N SER A 227 -57.64 -5.19 -7.96
CA SER A 227 -59.01 -4.68 -7.94
C SER A 227 -59.76 -5.01 -9.22
N ILE A 228 -59.13 -4.84 -10.40
CA ILE A 228 -59.70 -5.16 -11.70
C ILE A 228 -60.02 -6.66 -11.79
N TYR A 229 -59.11 -7.52 -11.38
CA TYR A 229 -59.28 -8.96 -11.37
C TYR A 229 -60.46 -9.38 -10.45
N ASN A 230 -60.53 -8.87 -9.23
CA ASN A 230 -61.59 -9.13 -8.30
C ASN A 230 -62.97 -8.70 -8.83
N ILE A 231 -63.07 -7.52 -9.50
CA ILE A 231 -64.29 -7.07 -10.16
C ILE A 231 -64.65 -7.99 -11.34
N SER A 232 -63.68 -8.39 -12.17
CA SER A 232 -63.88 -9.29 -13.30
C SER A 232 -64.37 -10.65 -12.83
N GLN A 233 -63.82 -11.18 -11.72
CA GLN A 233 -64.26 -12.42 -11.11
C GLN A 233 -65.76 -12.35 -10.68
N GLY A 234 -66.17 -11.25 -10.02
CA GLY A 234 -67.57 -11.05 -9.64
C GLY A 234 -68.49 -10.95 -10.86
N ARG A 235 -68.10 -10.23 -11.93
CA ARG A 235 -68.86 -10.11 -13.16
C ARG A 235 -68.99 -11.42 -13.93
N PHE A 236 -67.96 -12.26 -13.91
CA PHE A 236 -67.97 -13.59 -14.49
C PHE A 236 -68.94 -14.52 -13.75
N GLN A 237 -68.96 -14.47 -12.40
CA GLN A 237 -69.88 -15.28 -11.58
C GLN A 237 -71.37 -14.98 -11.89
N VAL A 238 -71.70 -13.76 -12.27
CA VAL A 238 -73.07 -13.38 -12.65
C VAL A 238 -73.32 -13.48 -14.16
N GLY A 239 -72.36 -14.01 -14.93
CA GLY A 239 -72.46 -14.24 -16.37
C GLY A 239 -72.36 -12.96 -17.24
N SER A 240 -71.80 -11.84 -16.68
CA SER A 240 -71.72 -10.54 -17.37
C SER A 240 -70.49 -10.39 -18.27
N ILE A 241 -69.47 -11.28 -18.16
CA ILE A 241 -68.28 -11.30 -18.98
C ILE A 241 -67.92 -12.72 -19.40
N ALA A 242 -67.18 -12.83 -20.50
CA ALA A 242 -66.67 -14.12 -21.02
C ALA A 242 -65.45 -14.58 -20.23
N GLU A 243 -65.19 -15.89 -20.20
CA GLU A 243 -64.01 -16.50 -19.55
C GLU A 243 -62.69 -15.91 -20.04
N ASN A 244 -62.59 -15.56 -21.35
CA ASN A 244 -61.41 -14.94 -21.92
C ASN A 244 -61.08 -13.59 -21.27
N GLU A 245 -62.10 -12.79 -20.92
CA GLU A 245 -61.91 -11.47 -20.24
C GLU A 245 -61.45 -11.68 -18.78
N LEU A 246 -61.94 -12.68 -18.09
CA LEU A 246 -61.47 -13.06 -16.75
C LEU A 246 -60.00 -13.50 -16.80
N LEU A 247 -59.67 -14.42 -17.72
CA LEU A 247 -58.27 -14.90 -17.89
C LEU A 247 -57.31 -13.76 -18.27
N GLN A 248 -57.77 -12.82 -19.10
CA GLN A 248 -56.98 -11.62 -19.42
C GLN A 248 -56.70 -10.78 -18.20
N SER A 249 -57.71 -10.51 -17.34
CA SER A 249 -57.53 -9.76 -16.11
C SER A 249 -56.65 -10.48 -15.09
N GLU A 250 -56.73 -11.81 -15.03
CA GLU A 250 -55.81 -12.63 -14.20
C GLU A 250 -54.36 -12.54 -14.70
N LEU A 251 -54.16 -12.62 -16.03
CA LEU A 251 -52.84 -12.48 -16.62
C LEU A 251 -52.21 -11.13 -16.30
N GLU A 252 -52.95 -10.04 -16.44
CA GLU A 252 -52.48 -8.69 -16.13
C GLU A 252 -52.09 -8.55 -14.65
N PHE A 253 -52.91 -9.11 -13.72
CA PHE A 253 -52.59 -9.15 -12.32
C PHE A 253 -51.28 -9.93 -12.02
N ARG A 254 -51.13 -11.12 -12.64
CA ARG A 254 -49.91 -11.92 -12.51
C ARG A 254 -48.67 -11.18 -13.07
N ASN A 255 -48.82 -10.52 -14.21
CA ASN A 255 -47.76 -9.68 -14.80
C ASN A 255 -47.36 -8.51 -13.88
N ALA A 256 -48.33 -7.82 -13.27
CA ALA A 256 -48.07 -6.76 -12.32
C ALA A 256 -47.29 -7.27 -11.09
N ARG A 257 -47.64 -8.44 -10.56
CA ARG A 257 -46.91 -9.08 -9.46
C ARG A 257 -45.47 -9.44 -9.83
N ASN A 258 -45.28 -9.98 -11.03
CA ASN A 258 -43.92 -10.30 -11.52
C ASN A 258 -43.07 -9.02 -11.66
N SER A 259 -43.69 -7.94 -12.20
CA SER A 259 -43.04 -6.64 -12.33
C SER A 259 -42.64 -6.05 -10.97
N LEU A 260 -43.50 -6.18 -9.94
CA LEU A 260 -43.18 -5.78 -8.58
C LEU A 260 -41.98 -6.57 -8.01
N THR A 261 -42.00 -7.91 -8.19
CA THR A 261 -40.90 -8.77 -7.75
C THR A 261 -39.56 -8.33 -8.39
N THR A 262 -39.59 -8.05 -9.70
CA THR A 262 -38.41 -7.58 -10.43
C THR A 262 -37.94 -6.20 -9.93
N ALA A 263 -38.87 -5.26 -9.68
CA ALA A 263 -38.56 -3.95 -9.15
C ALA A 263 -37.89 -4.02 -7.76
N ARG A 264 -38.42 -4.89 -6.87
CA ARG A 264 -37.87 -5.10 -5.53
C ARG A 264 -36.47 -5.70 -5.58
N ILE A 265 -36.24 -6.71 -6.42
CA ILE A 265 -34.90 -7.30 -6.60
C ILE A 265 -33.90 -6.24 -7.10
N ASN A 266 -34.31 -5.43 -8.07
CA ASN A 266 -33.46 -4.36 -8.57
C ASN A 266 -33.16 -3.29 -7.52
N TYR A 267 -34.15 -2.91 -6.72
CA TYR A 267 -33.97 -1.98 -5.60
C TYR A 267 -32.94 -2.51 -4.60
N LEU A 268 -33.09 -3.75 -4.15
CA LEU A 268 -32.15 -4.39 -3.21
C LEU A 268 -30.73 -4.44 -3.77
N ARG A 269 -30.58 -4.75 -5.06
CA ARG A 269 -29.26 -4.76 -5.69
C ARG A 269 -28.60 -3.37 -5.69
N ILE A 270 -29.36 -2.33 -6.05
CA ILE A 270 -28.84 -0.94 -6.07
C ILE A 270 -28.55 -0.45 -4.66
N GLU A 271 -29.36 -0.83 -3.68
CA GLU A 271 -29.17 -0.51 -2.26
C GLU A 271 -27.84 -1.09 -1.76
N GLU A 272 -27.56 -2.37 -2.04
CA GLU A 272 -26.30 -3.01 -1.66
C GLU A 272 -25.10 -2.39 -2.37
N GLU A 273 -25.20 -2.06 -3.66
CA GLU A 273 -24.16 -1.35 -4.39
C GLU A 273 -23.87 0.02 -3.77
N PHE A 274 -24.90 0.73 -3.31
CA PHE A 274 -24.77 2.02 -2.64
C PHE A 274 -24.12 1.89 -1.26
N LYS A 275 -24.51 0.89 -0.44
CA LYS A 275 -23.88 0.60 0.86
C LYS A 275 -22.37 0.33 0.71
N VAL A 276 -22.00 -0.52 -0.25
CA VAL A 276 -20.59 -0.83 -0.56
C VAL A 276 -19.83 0.45 -0.98
N LEU A 277 -20.46 1.30 -1.81
CA LEU A 277 -19.85 2.56 -2.24
C LEU A 277 -19.61 3.51 -1.07
N LEU A 278 -20.53 3.59 -0.11
CA LEU A 278 -20.38 4.40 1.10
C LEU A 278 -19.36 3.77 2.08
N GLY A 279 -19.14 2.45 2.02
CA GLY A 279 -18.34 1.71 2.98
C GLY A 279 -19.09 1.43 4.28
N LEU A 280 -20.41 1.23 4.18
CA LEU A 280 -21.27 0.77 5.26
C LEU A 280 -21.12 -0.75 5.43
N ASP A 281 -21.21 -1.24 6.65
CA ASP A 281 -21.28 -2.68 6.92
C ASP A 281 -22.71 -3.22 6.63
N ASP A 282 -22.82 -4.52 6.30
CA ASP A 282 -24.08 -5.17 5.88
C ASP A 282 -25.25 -5.04 6.89
N ASP A 283 -24.95 -4.78 8.15
CA ASP A 283 -25.93 -4.65 9.22
C ASP A 283 -26.55 -3.23 9.34
N GLU A 284 -26.06 -2.24 8.60
CA GLU A 284 -26.63 -0.88 8.63
C GLU A 284 -27.77 -0.74 7.60
N ILE A 285 -28.98 -0.43 8.12
CA ILE A 285 -30.19 -0.20 7.31
C ILE A 285 -30.21 1.28 6.86
N LEU A 286 -30.36 1.48 5.53
CA LEU A 286 -30.51 2.80 4.89
C LEU A 286 -31.96 3.32 4.96
#